data_a78ed46354d85f5c38213525ddc10469
#
_entry.id   a78ed46354d85f5c38213525ddc10469
#
_cell.length_a   1.000
_cell.length_b   1.000
_cell.length_c   1.000
_cell.angle_alpha   90.00
_cell.angle_beta   90.00
_cell.angle_gamma   90.00
#
_symmetry.space_group_name_H-M   'P 1'
#
loop_
_entity.id
_entity.type
_entity.pdbx_description
1 polymer ?
#
loop_
_entity_poly.entity_id
_entity_poly.type
_entity_poly.pdbx_seq_one_letter_code
_entity_poly.pdbx_strand_id
1 'polypeptide(L)'
;MKNLSRCLAVLLALVAGTSGAKAVPWLPQLLEETATEGGRVQYLNFGKFDQWLVRNIKESGIIGGKTKTIYAIAPNGTWNNNNPYNGLGGSPWATSNVLAKVSGITKTNASVYREARPGHGYCAKLVTHEERCVVLGVVNIKVLAAGSVFLGRTLEPITGTKNPMGKLDAGVRFTKRPTAVMFDYKVKLSGKANRVRQTGFGRVKTVAGKDLADCILYLQKRWEDKDGNIYAKRIGTMVKRFDRNTGWVNNASFAIHYGDITKQPFYRSYMGLTTGDVVKYARNSRGKMVPVHEVGWGSATDTPTHLVLQFDSSHGGAYVGSVGNTLWIDNVRLVY
;
A
#
# COMPACT_ATOMS: atom_id res chain seq x y z
N MET A 1 -4.01 16.64 -35.85
CA MET A 1 -4.30 16.77 -34.40
C MET A 1 -5.51 15.96 -33.92
N LYS A 2 -6.61 15.85 -34.68
CA LYS A 2 -7.80 15.01 -34.29
C LYS A 2 -7.54 13.50 -34.25
N ASN A 3 -6.59 12.99 -35.03
CA ASN A 3 -6.28 11.55 -35.07
C ASN A 3 -5.37 11.05 -33.96
N LEU A 4 -4.52 11.90 -33.38
CA LEU A 4 -3.66 11.56 -32.24
C LEU A 4 -4.46 11.38 -30.94
N SER A 5 -5.53 12.19 -30.77
CA SER A 5 -6.45 12.08 -29.64
C SER A 5 -7.28 10.79 -29.68
N ARG A 6 -7.60 10.30 -30.90
CA ARG A 6 -8.30 9.01 -31.09
C ARG A 6 -7.41 7.80 -30.86
N CYS A 7 -6.13 7.88 -31.19
CA CYS A 7 -5.18 6.82 -30.87
C CYS A 7 -4.98 6.66 -29.34
N LEU A 8 -4.99 7.75 -28.59
CA LEU A 8 -4.87 7.70 -27.12
C LEU A 8 -6.16 7.17 -26.45
N ALA A 9 -7.33 7.43 -27.03
CA ALA A 9 -8.61 6.92 -26.51
C ALA A 9 -8.83 5.43 -26.82
N VAL A 10 -8.29 4.92 -27.94
CA VAL A 10 -8.35 3.49 -28.32
C VAL A 10 -7.41 2.64 -27.47
N LEU A 11 -6.36 3.22 -26.91
CA LEU A 11 -5.42 2.55 -26.00
C LEU A 11 -6.02 2.19 -24.63
N LEU A 12 -7.25 2.56 -24.34
CA LEU A 12 -7.94 2.36 -23.05
C LEU A 12 -9.11 1.37 -23.09
N ALA A 13 -9.42 0.77 -24.23
CA ALA A 13 -10.50 -0.19 -24.35
C ALA A 13 -10.03 -1.47 -25.07
N LEU A 14 -10.25 -2.60 -24.44
CA LEU A 14 -10.04 -4.00 -24.86
C LEU A 14 -8.72 -4.63 -24.34
N VAL A 15 -8.86 -5.40 -23.29
CA VAL A 15 -8.66 -6.86 -23.26
C VAL A 15 -9.22 -7.39 -21.92
N ALA A 16 -10.39 -7.97 -21.96
CA ALA A 16 -10.80 -8.97 -20.98
C ALA A 16 -10.24 -10.32 -21.48
N GLY A 17 -9.04 -10.65 -21.03
CA GLY A 17 -8.43 -11.95 -21.28
C GLY A 17 -8.51 -12.78 -19.99
N THR A 18 -9.41 -13.75 -19.94
CA THR A 18 -9.50 -14.75 -18.87
C THR A 18 -8.38 -15.78 -19.05
N SER A 19 -7.33 -15.70 -18.26
CA SER A 19 -6.44 -16.83 -18.03
C SER A 19 -6.71 -17.36 -16.63
N GLY A 20 -7.32 -18.53 -16.55
CA GLY A 20 -7.57 -19.27 -15.34
C GLY A 20 -6.27 -19.79 -14.72
N ALA A 21 -5.57 -18.97 -13.97
CA ALA A 21 -4.53 -19.44 -13.07
C ALA A 21 -5.20 -19.93 -11.78
N LYS A 22 -5.07 -21.23 -11.49
CA LYS A 22 -5.46 -21.81 -10.19
C LYS A 22 -4.79 -20.99 -9.09
N ALA A 23 -5.58 -20.45 -8.17
CA ALA A 23 -5.09 -19.70 -7.03
C ALA A 23 -4.25 -20.62 -6.14
N VAL A 24 -2.94 -20.51 -6.20
CA VAL A 24 -2.06 -21.12 -5.20
C VAL A 24 -2.34 -20.41 -3.87
N PRO A 25 -2.66 -21.14 -2.80
CA PRO A 25 -2.86 -20.52 -1.49
C PRO A 25 -1.57 -19.84 -1.07
N TRP A 26 -1.55 -18.49 -1.09
CA TRP A 26 -0.44 -17.73 -0.58
C TRP A 26 -0.69 -17.48 0.91
N LEU A 27 0.07 -18.15 1.74
CA LEU A 27 0.07 -17.99 3.20
C LEU A 27 1.51 -17.66 3.64
N PRO A 28 1.93 -16.39 3.55
CA PRO A 28 3.22 -16.02 4.11
C PRO A 28 3.14 -16.11 5.63
N GLN A 29 4.25 -16.52 6.23
CA GLN A 29 4.41 -16.47 7.66
C GLN A 29 4.43 -14.99 8.10
N LEU A 30 3.36 -14.56 8.78
CA LEU A 30 3.19 -13.15 9.16
C LEU A 30 4.12 -12.75 10.31
N LEU A 31 4.37 -13.67 11.24
CA LEU A 31 5.10 -13.38 12.48
C LEU A 31 6.43 -14.12 12.48
N GLU A 32 7.49 -13.48 12.99
CA GLU A 32 8.75 -14.18 13.25
C GLU A 32 8.52 -15.23 14.35
N GLU A 33 9.18 -16.39 14.24
CA GLU A 33 9.04 -17.48 15.21
C GLU A 33 9.65 -17.16 16.57
N THR A 34 10.63 -16.25 16.59
CA THR A 34 11.30 -15.84 17.84
C THR A 34 10.45 -14.83 18.61
N ALA A 35 9.87 -15.27 19.72
CA ALA A 35 9.33 -14.36 20.71
C ALA A 35 10.48 -13.55 21.32
N THR A 36 10.36 -12.22 21.27
CA THR A 36 11.26 -11.34 22.00
C THR A 36 10.95 -11.38 23.52
N GLU A 37 11.89 -10.96 24.33
CA GLU A 37 11.86 -11.00 25.79
C GLU A 37 10.47 -10.79 26.41
N GLY A 38 10.04 -11.75 27.23
CA GLY A 38 8.79 -11.68 27.99
C GLY A 38 7.50 -12.07 27.26
N GLY A 39 7.55 -12.58 26.02
CA GLY A 39 6.35 -13.06 25.27
C GLY A 39 5.33 -11.97 24.89
N ARG A 40 5.62 -10.71 25.17
CA ARG A 40 4.71 -9.57 24.97
C ARG A 40 4.90 -8.83 23.65
N VAL A 41 6.03 -9.02 22.98
CA VAL A 41 6.35 -8.33 21.71
C VAL A 41 6.73 -9.35 20.65
N GLN A 42 6.15 -9.23 19.49
CA GLN A 42 6.41 -10.13 18.36
C GLN A 42 6.63 -9.33 17.08
N TYR A 43 7.81 -9.48 16.46
CA TYR A 43 8.11 -8.85 15.18
C TYR A 43 7.23 -9.42 14.06
N LEU A 44 6.82 -8.56 13.17
CA LEU A 44 6.26 -9.00 11.90
C LEU A 44 7.40 -9.48 10.99
N ASN A 45 7.20 -10.62 10.34
CA ASN A 45 8.19 -11.17 9.43
C ASN A 45 8.57 -10.14 8.36
N PHE A 46 9.85 -9.96 8.06
CA PHE A 46 10.40 -8.86 7.23
C PHE A 46 10.11 -7.44 7.75
N GLY A 47 9.56 -7.25 8.94
CA GLY A 47 9.23 -5.93 9.49
C GLY A 47 10.42 -5.11 9.97
N LYS A 48 11.63 -5.65 9.94
CA LYS A 48 12.91 -4.95 10.14
C LYS A 48 13.42 -4.30 8.85
N PHE A 49 12.77 -4.54 7.71
CA PHE A 49 13.11 -4.00 6.39
C PHE A 49 14.58 -4.11 5.97
N ASP A 50 15.29 -5.13 6.44
CA ASP A 50 16.68 -5.41 6.07
C ASP A 50 16.81 -6.22 4.77
N GLN A 51 15.73 -6.85 4.34
CA GLN A 51 15.72 -7.73 3.16
C GLN A 51 14.91 -7.14 2.02
N TRP A 52 15.54 -7.01 0.86
CA TRP A 52 14.96 -6.39 -0.31
C TRP A 52 15.32 -7.10 -1.61
N LEU A 53 14.32 -7.38 -2.42
CA LEU A 53 14.51 -7.74 -3.81
C LEU A 53 14.66 -6.47 -4.65
N VAL A 54 15.80 -6.34 -5.32
CA VAL A 54 16.08 -5.26 -6.28
C VAL A 54 15.58 -5.69 -7.66
N ARG A 55 14.75 -4.90 -8.29
CA ARG A 55 14.15 -5.21 -9.59
C ARG A 55 14.54 -4.15 -10.61
N ASN A 56 15.35 -4.51 -11.58
CA ASN A 56 15.76 -3.66 -12.70
C ASN A 56 14.87 -3.95 -13.90
N ILE A 57 13.98 -3.00 -14.23
CA ILE A 57 12.96 -3.15 -15.24
C ILE A 57 13.27 -2.23 -16.42
N LYS A 58 13.33 -2.79 -17.62
CA LYS A 58 13.47 -2.04 -18.87
C LYS A 58 12.12 -1.46 -19.29
N GLU A 59 11.97 -0.15 -19.20
CA GLU A 59 10.79 0.56 -19.71
C GLU A 59 10.76 0.55 -21.24
N SER A 60 9.58 0.68 -21.83
CA SER A 60 9.41 0.67 -23.29
C SER A 60 10.13 1.83 -23.97
N GLY A 61 10.69 1.59 -25.17
CA GLY A 61 11.42 2.60 -25.96
C GLY A 61 10.60 3.85 -26.26
N ILE A 62 9.29 3.68 -26.49
CA ILE A 62 8.35 4.79 -26.77
C ILE A 62 8.24 5.81 -25.64
N ILE A 63 8.66 5.46 -24.41
CA ILE A 63 8.73 6.35 -23.24
C ILE A 63 10.16 6.59 -22.77
N GLY A 64 11.14 6.37 -23.65
CA GLY A 64 12.54 6.65 -23.41
C GLY A 64 13.43 5.45 -23.11
N GLY A 65 12.87 4.24 -22.95
CA GLY A 65 13.60 2.97 -22.89
C GLY A 65 14.63 2.84 -21.76
N LYS A 66 14.48 3.59 -20.65
CA LYS A 66 15.40 3.56 -19.51
C LYS A 66 15.18 2.31 -18.66
N THR A 67 16.25 1.78 -18.08
CA THR A 67 16.13 0.80 -17.01
C THR A 67 15.87 1.53 -15.69
N LYS A 68 14.81 1.12 -15.01
CA LYS A 68 14.41 1.66 -13.70
C LYS A 68 14.56 0.60 -12.63
N THR A 69 15.10 0.99 -11.49
CA THR A 69 15.19 0.14 -10.31
C THR A 69 14.00 0.40 -9.40
N ILE A 70 13.28 -0.66 -9.05
CA ILE A 70 12.25 -0.66 -8.01
C ILE A 70 12.53 -1.74 -6.99
N TYR A 71 11.92 -1.65 -5.82
CA TYR A 71 12.21 -2.50 -4.68
C TYR A 71 10.95 -3.24 -4.22
N ALA A 72 11.10 -4.50 -3.83
CA ALA A 72 10.09 -5.26 -3.11
C ALA A 72 10.67 -5.76 -1.78
N ILE A 73 9.84 -5.82 -0.74
CA ILE A 73 10.24 -6.38 0.57
C ILE A 73 10.15 -7.89 0.45
N ALA A 74 11.30 -8.56 0.35
CA ALA A 74 11.43 -9.98 0.08
C ALA A 74 12.87 -10.44 0.41
N PRO A 75 13.17 -11.74 0.41
CA PRO A 75 14.55 -12.21 0.52
C PRO A 75 15.47 -11.48 -0.45
N ASN A 76 16.69 -11.17 0.01
CA ASN A 76 17.66 -10.40 -0.77
C ASN A 76 17.94 -11.05 -2.13
N GLY A 77 17.92 -10.25 -3.18
CA GLY A 77 18.15 -10.72 -4.53
C GLY A 77 18.09 -9.58 -5.55
N THR A 78 18.41 -9.92 -6.81
CA THR A 78 18.32 -8.97 -7.93
C THR A 78 17.67 -9.64 -9.12
N TRP A 79 16.61 -9.02 -9.65
CA TRP A 79 15.97 -9.42 -10.90
C TRP A 79 16.24 -8.39 -11.99
N ASN A 80 16.82 -8.85 -13.09
CA ASN A 80 17.10 -8.04 -14.29
C ASN A 80 16.14 -8.43 -15.41
N ASN A 81 14.84 -8.31 -15.16
CA ASN A 81 13.79 -8.70 -16.11
C ASN A 81 12.49 -7.93 -15.86
N ASN A 82 11.56 -8.05 -16.80
CA ASN A 82 10.24 -7.42 -16.76
C ASN A 82 9.14 -8.39 -16.26
N ASN A 83 9.49 -9.37 -15.43
CA ASN A 83 8.50 -10.28 -14.86
C ASN A 83 7.70 -9.60 -13.74
N PRO A 84 6.39 -9.84 -13.67
CA PRO A 84 5.58 -9.39 -12.55
C PRO A 84 6.06 -9.99 -11.23
N TYR A 85 6.05 -9.18 -10.19
CA TYR A 85 6.27 -9.63 -8.81
C TYR A 85 4.93 -9.70 -8.09
N ASN A 86 4.55 -10.88 -7.64
CA ASN A 86 3.26 -11.14 -7.00
C ASN A 86 3.42 -11.77 -5.60
N GLY A 87 4.35 -11.24 -4.81
CA GLY A 87 4.57 -11.69 -3.43
C GLY A 87 5.34 -13.01 -3.30
N LEU A 88 6.27 -13.28 -4.23
CA LEU A 88 7.17 -14.43 -4.13
C LEU A 88 8.19 -14.23 -2.99
N GLY A 89 8.59 -15.32 -2.33
CA GLY A 89 9.64 -15.30 -1.30
C GLY A 89 9.13 -15.21 0.15
N GLY A 90 7.82 -15.36 0.40
CA GLY A 90 7.28 -15.54 1.76
C GLY A 90 7.10 -14.25 2.57
N SER A 91 7.45 -13.08 2.04
CA SER A 91 7.19 -11.81 2.72
C SER A 91 5.69 -11.49 2.74
N PRO A 92 5.12 -11.08 3.89
CA PRO A 92 3.74 -10.63 3.98
C PRO A 92 3.53 -9.20 3.50
N TRP A 93 4.59 -8.51 3.09
CA TRP A 93 4.56 -7.09 2.75
C TRP A 93 4.49 -6.85 1.25
N ALA A 94 3.74 -5.84 0.89
CA ALA A 94 3.71 -5.25 -0.43
C ALA A 94 4.05 -3.76 -0.39
N THR A 95 4.40 -3.21 -1.54
CA THR A 95 4.70 -1.79 -1.72
C THR A 95 3.87 -1.21 -2.86
N SER A 96 3.81 0.13 -2.92
CA SER A 96 3.28 0.87 -4.09
C SER A 96 4.23 0.88 -5.29
N ASN A 97 5.41 0.26 -5.19
CA ASN A 97 6.28 0.05 -6.34
C ASN A 97 5.66 -0.97 -7.28
N VAL A 98 5.50 -0.63 -8.55
CA VAL A 98 4.80 -1.48 -9.49
C VAL A 98 5.42 -1.49 -10.88
N LEU A 99 5.33 -2.64 -11.52
CA LEU A 99 5.42 -2.81 -12.96
C LEU A 99 4.02 -2.65 -13.56
N ALA A 100 3.87 -1.72 -14.49
CA ALA A 100 2.66 -1.56 -15.29
C ALA A 100 2.91 -1.97 -16.73
N LYS A 101 1.93 -2.64 -17.33
CA LYS A 101 1.87 -2.96 -18.77
C LYS A 101 0.51 -2.50 -19.29
N VAL A 102 0.47 -1.30 -19.86
CA VAL A 102 -0.75 -0.69 -20.39
C VAL A 102 -0.60 -0.56 -21.89
N SER A 103 -1.47 -1.22 -22.67
CA SER A 103 -1.46 -1.20 -24.13
C SER A 103 -0.07 -1.48 -24.73
N GLY A 104 0.61 -2.50 -24.22
CA GLY A 104 1.96 -2.88 -24.67
C GLY A 104 3.10 -2.01 -24.15
N ILE A 105 2.80 -0.91 -23.44
CA ILE A 105 3.82 -0.03 -22.86
C ILE A 105 4.16 -0.51 -21.45
N THR A 106 5.42 -0.85 -21.25
CA THR A 106 5.98 -1.17 -19.92
C THR A 106 6.43 0.12 -19.25
N LYS A 107 5.91 0.39 -18.06
CA LYS A 107 6.25 1.53 -17.20
C LYS A 107 6.38 1.08 -15.76
N THR A 108 7.18 1.78 -14.95
CA THR A 108 7.33 1.54 -13.52
C THR A 108 6.88 2.74 -12.70
N ASN A 109 6.48 2.48 -11.45
CA ASN A 109 6.41 3.47 -10.39
C ASN A 109 7.33 3.05 -9.26
N ALA A 110 8.13 3.98 -8.73
CA ALA A 110 9.01 3.77 -7.59
C ALA A 110 8.76 4.88 -6.56
N SER A 111 8.01 4.58 -5.52
CA SER A 111 7.69 5.50 -4.42
C SER A 111 8.09 4.96 -3.04
N VAL A 112 8.61 3.72 -3.00
CA VAL A 112 9.18 3.09 -1.81
C VAL A 112 10.62 2.68 -2.11
N TYR A 113 11.52 3.04 -1.23
CA TYR A 113 12.96 2.81 -1.39
C TYR A 113 13.54 2.12 -0.18
N ARG A 114 14.57 1.30 -0.42
CA ARG A 114 15.50 0.86 0.60
C ARG A 114 16.44 2.01 0.93
N GLU A 115 16.50 2.42 2.18
CA GLU A 115 17.46 3.44 2.64
C GLU A 115 18.28 2.89 3.81
N ALA A 116 19.58 3.11 3.81
CA ALA A 116 20.44 2.71 4.92
C ALA A 116 20.10 3.53 6.17
N ARG A 117 20.00 2.84 7.31
CA ARG A 117 19.81 3.44 8.63
C ARG A 117 21.04 3.13 9.48
N PRO A 118 21.95 4.10 9.70
CA PRO A 118 23.19 3.87 10.41
C PRO A 118 22.97 3.15 11.76
N GLY A 119 23.66 2.03 11.97
CA GLY A 119 23.55 1.20 13.19
C GLY A 119 22.33 0.28 13.24
N HIS A 120 21.45 0.30 12.22
CA HIS A 120 20.17 -0.44 12.20
C HIS A 120 19.90 -1.16 10.86
N GLY A 121 20.89 -1.28 9.96
CA GLY A 121 20.71 -1.93 8.66
C GLY A 121 19.97 -1.03 7.67
N TYR A 122 18.81 -1.46 7.19
CA TYR A 122 17.98 -0.71 6.26
C TYR A 122 16.62 -0.39 6.87
N CYS A 123 15.96 0.61 6.29
CA CYS A 123 14.57 0.96 6.57
C CYS A 123 13.78 1.12 5.27
N ALA A 124 12.47 1.14 5.35
CA ALA A 124 11.61 1.49 4.22
C ALA A 124 11.37 3.00 4.21
N LYS A 125 11.72 3.66 3.08
CA LYS A 125 11.48 5.08 2.83
C LYS A 125 10.34 5.23 1.83
N LEU A 126 9.25 5.82 2.25
CA LEU A 126 8.04 6.07 1.48
C LEU A 126 8.00 7.55 1.08
N VAL A 127 7.83 7.84 -0.21
CA VAL A 127 7.91 9.22 -0.74
C VAL A 127 6.68 9.54 -1.57
N THR A 128 6.08 10.71 -1.36
CA THR A 128 5.08 11.27 -2.27
C THR A 128 5.77 12.12 -3.31
N HIS A 129 5.64 11.75 -4.59
CA HIS A 129 6.29 12.42 -5.70
C HIS A 129 5.39 12.50 -6.94
N GLU A 130 5.83 13.27 -7.95
CA GLU A 130 5.22 13.30 -9.27
C GLU A 130 5.91 12.25 -10.16
N GLU A 131 5.15 11.26 -10.62
CA GLU A 131 5.62 10.31 -11.62
C GLU A 131 5.26 10.81 -13.01
N ARG A 132 6.24 10.82 -13.91
CA ARG A 132 6.10 11.30 -15.28
C ARG A 132 6.19 10.18 -16.30
N CYS A 133 5.34 10.26 -17.31
CA CYS A 133 5.44 9.44 -18.51
C CYS A 133 5.35 10.35 -19.74
N VAL A 134 6.45 10.40 -20.50
CA VAL A 134 6.49 11.17 -21.77
C VAL A 134 6.43 10.16 -22.93
N VAL A 135 5.34 10.20 -23.69
CA VAL A 135 5.13 9.29 -24.82
C VAL A 135 5.53 10.02 -26.10
N LEU A 136 6.46 9.43 -26.87
CA LEU A 136 6.99 9.96 -28.13
C LEU A 136 7.49 11.43 -28.04
N GLY A 137 7.93 11.85 -26.86
CA GLY A 137 8.37 13.23 -26.64
C GLY A 137 7.28 14.30 -26.66
N VAL A 138 6.02 13.93 -26.92
CA VAL A 138 4.90 14.86 -27.15
C VAL A 138 3.88 14.86 -26.02
N VAL A 139 3.45 13.67 -25.57
CA VAL A 139 2.43 13.54 -24.51
C VAL A 139 3.12 13.43 -23.15
N ASN A 140 2.94 14.41 -22.28
CA ASN A 140 3.51 14.44 -20.95
C ASN A 140 2.41 14.16 -19.90
N ILE A 141 2.37 12.93 -19.41
CA ILE A 141 1.43 12.49 -18.37
C ILE A 141 2.13 12.60 -17.03
N LYS A 142 1.50 13.24 -16.07
CA LYS A 142 2.01 13.41 -14.72
C LYS A 142 0.98 12.95 -13.72
N VAL A 143 1.33 12.01 -12.88
CA VAL A 143 0.49 11.51 -11.79
C VAL A 143 1.16 11.73 -10.45
N LEU A 144 0.38 12.06 -9.43
CA LEU A 144 0.89 12.05 -8.07
C LEU A 144 0.88 10.62 -7.56
N ALA A 145 2.04 10.14 -7.10
CA ALA A 145 2.24 8.84 -6.51
C ALA A 145 2.70 8.97 -5.06
N ALA A 146 1.98 8.35 -4.14
CA ALA A 146 2.38 8.23 -2.74
C ALA A 146 3.05 6.89 -2.49
N GLY A 147 4.09 6.90 -1.64
CA GLY A 147 4.72 5.67 -1.16
C GLY A 147 3.82 4.98 -0.14
N SER A 148 3.55 3.70 -0.36
CA SER A 148 2.79 2.84 0.56
C SER A 148 3.52 1.54 0.80
N VAL A 149 3.53 1.07 2.06
CA VAL A 149 3.94 -0.27 2.49
C VAL A 149 2.79 -0.87 3.28
N PHE A 150 2.35 -2.08 2.92
CA PHE A 150 1.19 -2.68 3.56
C PHE A 150 1.31 -4.21 3.65
N LEU A 151 0.59 -4.79 4.60
CA LEU A 151 0.42 -6.25 4.67
C LEU A 151 -0.56 -6.70 3.59
N GLY A 152 -0.07 -7.55 2.68
CA GLY A 152 -0.84 -8.02 1.54
C GLY A 152 0.00 -8.23 0.29
N ARG A 153 -0.61 -8.03 -0.88
CA ARG A 153 0.06 -8.16 -2.18
C ARG A 153 -0.39 -7.09 -3.17
N THR A 154 0.54 -6.63 -3.98
CA THR A 154 0.23 -5.87 -5.19
C THR A 154 0.21 -6.82 -6.38
N LEU A 155 -0.89 -6.85 -7.13
CA LEU A 155 -1.06 -7.76 -8.27
C LEU A 155 -0.52 -7.11 -9.54
N GLU A 156 0.65 -7.53 -9.96
CA GLU A 156 1.29 -7.08 -11.19
C GLU A 156 0.98 -8.01 -12.39
N PRO A 157 1.03 -7.48 -13.62
CA PRO A 157 1.24 -6.08 -13.95
C PRO A 157 -0.01 -5.25 -13.71
N ILE A 158 0.19 -3.94 -13.45
CA ILE A 158 -0.91 -2.99 -13.47
C ILE A 158 -1.31 -2.75 -14.93
N THR A 159 -2.57 -3.02 -15.28
CA THR A 159 -3.05 -2.97 -16.65
C THR A 159 -3.95 -1.78 -16.96
N GLY A 160 -4.17 -0.89 -15.99
CA GLY A 160 -4.99 0.31 -16.15
C GLY A 160 -5.00 1.17 -14.90
N THR A 161 -5.54 2.39 -15.03
CA THR A 161 -5.54 3.42 -13.99
C THR A 161 -6.93 3.68 -13.40
N LYS A 162 -8.00 3.06 -13.93
CA LYS A 162 -9.38 3.34 -13.52
C LYS A 162 -9.68 2.97 -12.07
N ASN A 163 -9.10 1.88 -11.58
CA ASN A 163 -9.26 1.40 -10.21
C ASN A 163 -7.89 0.98 -9.64
N PRO A 164 -7.05 1.91 -9.23
CA PRO A 164 -5.71 1.61 -8.74
C PRO A 164 -5.73 0.75 -7.47
N MET A 165 -6.76 0.88 -6.63
CA MET A 165 -6.92 0.10 -5.40
C MET A 165 -7.30 -1.35 -5.66
N GLY A 166 -7.97 -1.64 -6.77
CA GLY A 166 -8.42 -3.00 -7.12
C GLY A 166 -7.29 -3.99 -7.45
N LYS A 167 -6.04 -3.56 -7.43
CA LYS A 167 -4.85 -4.42 -7.58
C LYS A 167 -4.10 -4.65 -6.26
N LEU A 168 -4.58 -4.04 -5.17
CA LEU A 168 -3.99 -4.15 -3.85
C LEU A 168 -4.81 -5.15 -3.02
N ASP A 169 -4.33 -6.39 -2.94
CA ASP A 169 -4.91 -7.44 -2.08
C ASP A 169 -4.49 -7.16 -0.63
N ALA A 170 -5.32 -6.40 0.08
CA ALA A 170 -4.99 -5.82 1.37
C ALA A 170 -5.44 -6.68 2.55
N GLY A 171 -4.52 -6.88 3.48
CA GLY A 171 -4.72 -7.63 4.71
C GLY A 171 -4.33 -9.10 4.58
N VAL A 172 -3.94 -9.67 5.68
CA VAL A 172 -3.47 -11.04 5.84
C VAL A 172 -4.28 -11.76 6.90
N ARG A 173 -4.33 -13.11 6.84
CA ARG A 173 -4.99 -13.91 7.89
C ARG A 173 -4.31 -13.70 9.23
N PHE A 174 -5.12 -13.44 10.25
CA PHE A 174 -4.62 -13.12 11.58
C PHE A 174 -5.73 -13.29 12.62
N THR A 175 -5.45 -14.05 13.69
CA THR A 175 -6.43 -14.40 14.72
C THR A 175 -6.04 -13.96 16.13
N LYS A 176 -4.83 -13.37 16.30
CA LYS A 176 -4.38 -12.88 17.60
C LYS A 176 -4.96 -11.49 17.92
N ARG A 177 -4.85 -11.09 19.17
CA ARG A 177 -5.43 -9.85 19.69
C ARG A 177 -4.34 -8.97 20.33
N PRO A 178 -3.50 -8.29 19.53
CA PRO A 178 -2.48 -7.39 20.05
C PRO A 178 -3.10 -6.14 20.67
N THR A 179 -2.48 -5.61 21.72
CA THR A 179 -2.89 -4.36 22.37
C THR A 179 -2.37 -3.11 21.66
N ALA A 180 -1.23 -3.24 20.97
CA ALA A 180 -0.63 -2.13 20.21
C ALA A 180 0.16 -2.62 19.01
N VAL A 181 0.43 -1.73 18.06
CA VAL A 181 1.51 -1.84 17.09
C VAL A 181 2.65 -0.92 17.51
N MET A 182 3.87 -1.41 17.41
CA MET A 182 5.08 -0.67 17.75
C MET A 182 6.03 -0.66 16.53
N PHE A 183 6.63 0.49 16.25
CA PHE A 183 7.61 0.64 15.16
C PHE A 183 8.48 1.86 15.37
N ASP A 184 9.58 1.92 14.66
CA ASP A 184 10.44 3.10 14.56
C ASP A 184 10.03 3.92 13.35
N TYR A 185 10.03 5.24 13.46
CA TYR A 185 9.68 6.09 12.35
C TYR A 185 10.44 7.42 12.33
N LYS A 186 10.49 8.02 11.13
CA LYS A 186 10.93 9.41 10.89
C LYS A 186 10.01 10.04 9.87
N VAL A 187 9.69 11.32 10.02
CA VAL A 187 8.73 12.03 9.16
C VAL A 187 9.31 13.33 8.63
N LYS A 188 9.11 13.58 7.34
CA LYS A 188 9.33 14.87 6.70
C LYS A 188 8.08 15.23 5.90
N LEU A 189 7.41 16.30 6.27
CA LEU A 189 6.24 16.83 5.57
C LEU A 189 6.64 17.98 4.66
N SER A 190 5.95 18.15 3.55
CA SER A 190 6.18 19.24 2.59
C SER A 190 5.88 20.62 3.15
N GLY A 191 5.07 20.71 4.20
CA GLY A 191 4.61 21.96 4.79
C GLY A 191 3.55 22.72 3.99
N LYS A 192 3.12 22.19 2.81
CA LYS A 192 2.10 22.84 1.97
C LYS A 192 0.75 22.88 2.66
N ALA A 193 0.06 24.02 2.57
CA ALA A 193 -1.27 24.22 3.19
C ALA A 193 -2.35 23.35 2.56
N ASN A 194 -2.21 22.99 1.28
CA ASN A 194 -3.16 22.19 0.52
C ASN A 194 -2.47 21.04 -0.20
N ARG A 195 -3.24 19.97 -0.44
CA ARG A 195 -2.89 18.86 -1.29
C ARG A 195 -3.23 19.17 -2.75
N VAL A 196 -2.76 18.35 -3.67
CA VAL A 196 -3.20 18.36 -5.06
C VAL A 196 -3.75 16.99 -5.44
N ARG A 197 -4.75 16.97 -6.33
CA ARG A 197 -5.19 15.77 -7.05
C ARG A 197 -4.65 15.84 -8.47
N GLN A 198 -3.85 14.85 -8.84
CA GLN A 198 -3.19 14.78 -10.14
C GLN A 198 -3.22 13.35 -10.69
N THR A 199 -4.17 13.10 -11.57
CA THR A 199 -4.49 11.75 -12.11
C THR A 199 -3.81 11.43 -13.44
N GLY A 200 -3.02 12.38 -13.99
CA GLY A 200 -2.40 12.27 -15.31
C GLY A 200 -3.27 12.76 -16.46
N PHE A 201 -4.57 12.79 -16.27
CA PHE A 201 -5.52 13.25 -17.28
C PHE A 201 -6.36 14.42 -16.70
N GLY A 202 -6.38 15.52 -17.42
CA GLY A 202 -7.09 16.72 -16.99
C GLY A 202 -6.23 17.67 -16.13
N ARG A 203 -6.92 18.68 -15.57
CA ARG A 203 -6.25 19.72 -14.77
C ARG A 203 -5.91 19.20 -13.37
N VAL A 204 -4.78 19.64 -12.85
CA VAL A 204 -4.44 19.47 -11.44
C VAL A 204 -5.48 20.24 -10.60
N LYS A 205 -6.05 19.57 -9.60
CA LYS A 205 -7.05 20.16 -8.70
C LYS A 205 -6.45 20.35 -7.30
N THR A 206 -6.69 21.51 -6.71
CA THR A 206 -6.37 21.75 -5.30
C THR A 206 -7.38 21.02 -4.42
N VAL A 207 -6.87 20.35 -3.38
CA VAL A 207 -7.66 19.68 -2.34
C VAL A 207 -7.30 20.32 -1.01
N ALA A 208 -8.29 20.88 -0.34
CA ALA A 208 -8.09 21.61 0.91
C ALA A 208 -7.46 20.75 2.01
N GLY A 209 -6.64 21.39 2.83
CA GLY A 209 -6.00 20.81 4.00
C GLY A 209 -4.62 20.19 3.73
N LYS A 210 -3.79 20.24 4.77
CA LYS A 210 -2.43 19.72 4.76
C LYS A 210 -2.41 18.22 4.46
N ASP A 211 -1.39 17.79 3.78
CA ASP A 211 -1.09 16.37 3.60
C ASP A 211 -0.22 15.87 4.74
N LEU A 212 -0.59 14.71 5.27
CA LEU A 212 0.08 14.05 6.39
C LEU A 212 0.47 12.63 5.95
N ALA A 213 1.60 12.14 6.42
CA ALA A 213 1.86 10.72 6.40
C ALA A 213 0.97 10.02 7.44
N ASP A 214 0.62 8.75 7.22
CA ASP A 214 -0.16 8.02 8.20
C ASP A 214 0.21 6.54 8.32
N CYS A 215 -0.31 5.93 9.38
CA CYS A 215 -0.31 4.49 9.62
C CYS A 215 -1.72 4.09 10.04
N ILE A 216 -2.25 3.06 9.39
CA ILE A 216 -3.54 2.47 9.75
C ILE A 216 -3.36 1.00 10.12
N LEU A 217 -4.04 0.55 11.17
CA LEU A 217 -4.19 -0.84 11.52
C LEU A 217 -5.66 -1.14 11.78
N TYR A 218 -6.16 -2.16 11.08
CA TYR A 218 -7.53 -2.66 11.28
C TYR A 218 -7.49 -4.15 11.56
N LEU A 219 -8.14 -4.58 12.62
CA LEU A 219 -8.50 -5.97 12.86
C LEU A 219 -9.92 -6.18 12.37
N GLN A 220 -10.11 -7.14 11.47
CA GLN A 220 -11.39 -7.39 10.82
C GLN A 220 -11.82 -8.84 10.99
N LYS A 221 -13.11 -9.07 11.17
CA LYS A 221 -13.76 -10.38 11.01
C LYS A 221 -14.37 -10.39 9.62
N ARG A 222 -13.71 -11.05 8.68
CA ARG A 222 -14.12 -11.15 7.27
C ARG A 222 -14.87 -12.45 7.02
N TRP A 223 -15.82 -12.40 6.11
CA TRP A 223 -16.49 -13.56 5.51
C TRP A 223 -16.78 -13.29 4.04
N GLU A 224 -16.99 -14.35 3.30
CA GLU A 224 -17.39 -14.31 1.89
C GLU A 224 -18.78 -14.90 1.74
N ASP A 225 -19.62 -14.28 0.94
CA ASP A 225 -20.95 -14.82 0.60
C ASP A 225 -20.86 -15.80 -0.59
N LYS A 226 -21.98 -16.44 -0.91
CA LYS A 226 -22.09 -17.39 -2.02
C LYS A 226 -21.75 -16.78 -3.40
N ASP A 227 -21.88 -15.48 -3.54
CA ASP A 227 -21.63 -14.75 -4.79
C ASP A 227 -20.16 -14.28 -4.90
N GLY A 228 -19.39 -14.48 -3.84
CA GLY A 228 -17.96 -14.13 -3.76
C GLY A 228 -17.71 -12.69 -3.33
N ASN A 229 -18.70 -12.01 -2.73
CA ASN A 229 -18.50 -10.72 -2.12
C ASN A 229 -17.86 -10.88 -0.74
N ILE A 230 -16.93 -10.00 -0.39
CA ILE A 230 -16.26 -10.02 0.91
C ILE A 230 -16.84 -8.92 1.80
N TYR A 231 -17.30 -9.33 2.97
CA TYR A 231 -17.79 -8.45 4.01
C TYR A 231 -16.85 -8.50 5.23
N ALA A 232 -16.91 -7.44 6.04
CA ALA A 232 -16.15 -7.38 7.29
C ALA A 232 -16.91 -6.64 8.39
N LYS A 233 -16.68 -7.05 9.64
CA LYS A 233 -16.89 -6.21 10.83
C LYS A 233 -15.53 -5.73 11.33
N ARG A 234 -15.42 -4.44 11.66
CA ARG A 234 -14.24 -3.85 12.25
C ARG A 234 -14.18 -4.18 13.74
N ILE A 235 -13.15 -4.92 14.17
CA ILE A 235 -12.98 -5.34 15.56
C ILE A 235 -12.00 -4.44 16.31
N GLY A 236 -10.90 -4.07 15.66
CA GLY A 236 -9.87 -3.23 16.25
C GLY A 236 -9.44 -2.14 15.28
N THR A 237 -9.13 -0.97 15.82
CA THR A 237 -8.76 0.21 15.03
C THR A 237 -7.58 0.93 15.67
N MET A 238 -6.54 1.21 14.88
CA MET A 238 -5.52 2.20 15.17
C MET A 238 -5.31 3.03 13.91
N VAL A 239 -5.34 4.34 14.04
CA VAL A 239 -5.00 5.28 12.97
C VAL A 239 -4.11 6.37 13.55
N LYS A 240 -2.89 6.47 13.05
CA LYS A 240 -1.96 7.53 13.40
C LYS A 240 -1.68 8.38 12.19
N ARG A 241 -2.01 9.66 12.25
CA ARG A 241 -1.56 10.69 11.31
C ARG A 241 -0.40 11.47 11.91
N PHE A 242 0.66 11.62 11.12
CA PHE A 242 1.88 12.32 11.54
C PHE A 242 1.79 13.77 11.08
N ASP A 243 1.63 14.70 12.02
CA ASP A 243 1.33 16.11 11.79
C ASP A 243 2.55 17.04 11.84
N ARG A 244 3.72 16.50 12.14
CA ARG A 244 4.97 17.26 12.28
C ARG A 244 6.18 16.49 11.77
N ASN A 245 7.24 17.23 11.43
CA ASN A 245 8.54 16.63 11.13
C ASN A 245 9.16 16.06 12.40
N THR A 246 9.84 14.92 12.25
CA THR A 246 10.58 14.28 13.36
C THR A 246 11.96 13.84 12.90
N GLY A 247 12.91 13.71 13.81
CA GLY A 247 14.01 12.75 13.68
C GLY A 247 13.50 11.32 13.82
N TRP A 248 14.41 10.35 13.99
CA TRP A 248 14.01 9.00 14.34
C TRP A 248 13.37 8.96 15.72
N VAL A 249 12.18 8.41 15.78
CA VAL A 249 11.45 8.08 17.01
C VAL A 249 11.44 6.57 17.10
N ASN A 250 12.18 6.03 18.07
CA ASN A 250 12.36 4.60 18.25
C ASN A 250 11.29 4.04 19.18
N ASN A 251 10.87 2.79 18.96
CA ASN A 251 9.93 2.06 19.80
C ASN A 251 8.60 2.78 20.04
N ALA A 252 8.13 3.55 19.07
CA ALA A 252 6.84 4.23 19.17
C ALA A 252 5.70 3.23 19.21
N SER A 253 4.89 3.26 20.25
CA SER A 253 3.77 2.34 20.46
C SER A 253 2.44 3.05 20.29
N PHE A 254 1.55 2.43 19.52
CA PHE A 254 0.23 2.96 19.18
C PHE A 254 -0.85 1.95 19.54
N ALA A 255 -1.70 2.30 20.51
CA ALA A 255 -2.75 1.42 21.02
C ALA A 255 -3.79 1.06 19.97
N ILE A 256 -4.23 -0.19 19.97
CA ILE A 256 -5.34 -0.69 19.15
C ILE A 256 -6.61 -0.63 19.98
N HIS A 257 -7.57 0.12 19.53
CA HIS A 257 -8.87 0.29 20.20
C HIS A 257 -9.88 -0.73 19.67
N TYR A 258 -10.44 -1.53 20.55
CA TYR A 258 -11.34 -2.62 20.22
C TYR A 258 -12.82 -2.23 20.32
N GLY A 259 -13.66 -2.83 19.44
CA GLY A 259 -15.07 -2.58 19.36
C GLY A 259 -15.44 -1.29 18.63
N ASP A 260 -16.64 -0.79 18.86
CA ASP A 260 -17.12 0.47 18.30
C ASP A 260 -16.51 1.66 19.05
N ILE A 261 -15.68 2.43 18.34
CA ILE A 261 -14.95 3.58 18.88
C ILE A 261 -15.66 4.92 18.59
N THR A 262 -16.80 4.93 17.93
CA THR A 262 -17.44 6.17 17.43
C THR A 262 -17.84 7.14 18.54
N LYS A 263 -18.08 6.65 19.76
CA LYS A 263 -18.42 7.45 20.94
C LYS A 263 -17.21 7.84 21.81
N GLN A 264 -15.99 7.44 21.40
CA GLN A 264 -14.80 7.71 22.20
C GLN A 264 -14.32 9.14 21.98
N PRO A 265 -13.79 9.84 23.01
CA PRO A 265 -13.32 11.23 22.89
C PRO A 265 -12.19 11.43 21.87
N PHE A 266 -11.38 10.41 21.64
CA PHE A 266 -10.30 10.44 20.66
C PHE A 266 -10.76 10.18 19.23
N TYR A 267 -12.01 9.72 19.02
CA TYR A 267 -12.51 9.39 17.68
C TYR A 267 -12.46 10.59 16.73
N ARG A 268 -12.09 10.31 15.51
CA ARG A 268 -12.13 11.25 14.38
C ARG A 268 -12.76 10.55 13.19
N SER A 269 -13.46 11.28 12.33
CA SER A 269 -14.21 10.73 11.20
C SER A 269 -13.37 9.82 10.29
N TYR A 270 -12.09 10.13 10.12
CA TYR A 270 -11.16 9.30 9.34
C TYR A 270 -10.81 7.94 9.97
N MET A 271 -11.21 7.69 11.23
CA MET A 271 -11.07 6.39 11.91
C MET A 271 -12.28 5.48 11.67
N GLY A 272 -13.31 5.98 10.99
CA GLY A 272 -14.54 5.26 10.71
C GLY A 272 -14.34 4.06 9.79
N LEU A 273 -15.44 3.37 9.50
CA LEU A 273 -15.45 2.25 8.56
C LEU A 273 -15.03 2.71 7.17
N THR A 274 -14.33 1.85 6.44
CA THR A 274 -13.85 2.17 5.08
C THR A 274 -15.01 2.05 4.09
N THR A 275 -15.35 3.17 3.46
CA THR A 275 -16.41 3.28 2.45
C THR A 275 -15.94 4.11 1.26
N GLY A 276 -16.62 4.02 0.12
CA GLY A 276 -16.29 4.82 -1.05
C GLY A 276 -14.87 4.60 -1.56
N ASP A 277 -14.13 5.67 -1.79
CA ASP A 277 -12.77 5.66 -2.38
C ASP A 277 -11.69 5.07 -1.45
N VAL A 278 -11.99 4.85 -0.16
CA VAL A 278 -11.03 4.30 0.82
C VAL A 278 -11.25 2.80 1.10
N VAL A 279 -12.19 2.17 0.39
CA VAL A 279 -12.46 0.74 0.49
C VAL A 279 -11.20 -0.07 0.15
N LYS A 280 -10.89 -1.05 1.00
CA LYS A 280 -9.82 -2.02 0.73
C LYS A 280 -10.33 -3.13 -0.17
N TYR A 281 -9.46 -3.68 -0.99
CA TYR A 281 -9.76 -4.83 -1.83
C TYR A 281 -9.06 -6.07 -1.29
N ALA A 282 -9.64 -7.22 -1.57
CA ALA A 282 -9.04 -8.52 -1.27
C ALA A 282 -9.43 -9.53 -2.35
N ARG A 283 -8.64 -10.59 -2.46
CA ARG A 283 -8.94 -11.70 -3.35
C ARG A 283 -9.94 -12.64 -2.68
N ASN A 284 -11.04 -12.91 -3.38
CA ASN A 284 -12.02 -13.88 -2.93
C ASN A 284 -11.59 -15.33 -3.22
N SER A 285 -12.39 -16.31 -2.78
CA SER A 285 -12.14 -17.76 -2.98
C SER A 285 -12.04 -18.16 -4.46
N ARG A 286 -12.64 -17.37 -5.36
CA ARG A 286 -12.59 -17.56 -6.81
C ARG A 286 -11.37 -16.89 -7.46
N GLY A 287 -10.47 -16.31 -6.67
CA GLY A 287 -9.28 -15.60 -7.14
C GLY A 287 -9.52 -14.20 -7.70
N LYS A 288 -10.76 -13.68 -7.60
CA LYS A 288 -11.13 -12.35 -8.10
C LYS A 288 -10.90 -11.28 -7.03
N MET A 289 -10.37 -10.14 -7.44
CA MET A 289 -10.25 -8.96 -6.58
C MET A 289 -11.61 -8.28 -6.43
N VAL A 290 -12.08 -8.17 -5.19
CA VAL A 290 -13.36 -7.55 -4.83
C VAL A 290 -13.18 -6.57 -3.68
N PRO A 291 -14.04 -5.55 -3.54
CA PRO A 291 -14.00 -4.67 -2.38
C PRO A 291 -14.34 -5.46 -1.10
N VAL A 292 -13.71 -5.05 0.00
CA VAL A 292 -14.04 -5.54 1.35
C VAL A 292 -15.06 -4.57 1.95
N HIS A 293 -16.32 -4.98 2.04
CA HIS A 293 -17.40 -4.16 2.56
C HIS A 293 -17.44 -4.20 4.10
N GLU A 294 -17.00 -3.13 4.75
CA GLU A 294 -17.17 -3.01 6.20
C GLU A 294 -18.61 -2.63 6.51
N VAL A 295 -19.36 -3.59 7.04
CA VAL A 295 -20.81 -3.45 7.29
C VAL A 295 -21.16 -3.08 8.74
N GLY A 296 -20.16 -2.86 9.58
CA GLY A 296 -20.37 -2.45 10.97
C GLY A 296 -19.15 -2.73 11.85
N TRP A 297 -19.31 -2.43 13.11
CA TRP A 297 -18.36 -2.72 14.17
C TRP A 297 -18.63 -4.11 14.76
N GLY A 298 -17.58 -4.87 15.03
CA GLY A 298 -17.64 -6.11 15.79
C GLY A 298 -17.56 -5.83 17.29
N SER A 299 -17.79 -6.88 18.09
CA SER A 299 -17.59 -6.80 19.55
C SER A 299 -16.13 -6.61 19.89
N ALA A 300 -15.87 -5.91 20.99
CA ALA A 300 -14.52 -5.78 21.54
C ALA A 300 -13.92 -7.14 21.93
N THR A 301 -14.71 -8.19 22.09
CA THR A 301 -14.28 -9.55 22.44
C THR A 301 -14.17 -10.49 21.24
N ASP A 302 -14.62 -10.07 20.05
CA ASP A 302 -14.55 -10.91 18.83
C ASP A 302 -13.12 -11.28 18.48
N THR A 303 -12.93 -12.48 17.94
CA THR A 303 -11.65 -12.91 17.36
C THR A 303 -11.56 -12.41 15.92
N PRO A 304 -10.49 -11.70 15.55
CA PRO A 304 -10.28 -11.28 14.17
C PRO A 304 -9.95 -12.47 13.27
N THR A 305 -10.18 -12.32 11.99
CA THR A 305 -9.74 -13.24 10.95
C THR A 305 -8.65 -12.65 10.07
N HIS A 306 -8.54 -11.31 10.04
CA HIS A 306 -7.59 -10.57 9.20
C HIS A 306 -7.03 -9.35 9.93
N LEU A 307 -5.76 -9.07 9.61
CA LEU A 307 -5.04 -7.85 9.96
C LEU A 307 -4.76 -7.06 8.69
N VAL A 308 -5.22 -5.82 8.66
CA VAL A 308 -4.79 -4.79 7.70
C VAL A 308 -3.83 -3.87 8.44
N LEU A 309 -2.61 -3.72 7.92
CA LEU A 309 -1.63 -2.75 8.41
C LEU A 309 -1.04 -2.07 7.18
N GLN A 310 -1.05 -0.76 7.16
CA GLN A 310 -0.58 0.03 6.05
C GLN A 310 0.08 1.31 6.55
N PHE A 311 1.18 1.70 5.90
CA PHE A 311 1.91 2.94 6.09
C PHE A 311 1.90 3.70 4.79
N ASP A 312 1.60 5.00 4.84
CA ASP A 312 1.52 5.85 3.67
C ASP A 312 2.29 7.17 3.87
N SER A 313 2.99 7.61 2.84
CA SER A 313 3.62 8.95 2.83
C SER A 313 2.59 10.07 2.65
N SER A 314 1.34 9.75 2.29
CA SER A 314 0.22 10.65 2.13
C SER A 314 -1.10 9.97 2.49
N HIS A 315 -1.94 10.61 3.30
CA HIS A 315 -3.27 10.10 3.66
C HIS A 315 -4.35 10.40 2.61
N GLY A 316 -3.98 11.04 1.52
CA GLY A 316 -4.97 11.54 0.54
C GLY A 316 -5.61 10.49 -0.35
N GLY A 317 -5.18 9.23 -0.27
CA GLY A 317 -5.60 8.17 -1.17
C GLY A 317 -4.96 8.28 -2.56
N ALA A 318 -5.55 7.60 -3.56
CA ALA A 318 -4.99 7.55 -4.90
C ALA A 318 -4.94 8.94 -5.55
N TYR A 319 -3.77 9.30 -6.05
CA TYR A 319 -3.49 10.53 -6.80
C TYR A 319 -3.68 11.86 -6.02
N VAL A 320 -3.88 11.80 -4.70
CA VAL A 320 -4.06 12.99 -3.85
C VAL A 320 -2.95 13.05 -2.81
N GLY A 321 -2.29 14.22 -2.70
CA GLY A 321 -1.23 14.40 -1.71
C GLY A 321 -0.39 15.65 -1.95
N SER A 322 0.76 15.70 -1.30
CA SER A 322 1.74 16.80 -1.44
C SER A 322 3.12 16.24 -1.74
N VAL A 323 3.67 16.59 -2.88
CA VAL A 323 5.05 16.22 -3.28
C VAL A 323 6.03 16.63 -2.20
N GLY A 324 6.89 15.69 -1.81
CA GLY A 324 7.94 15.88 -0.81
C GLY A 324 7.63 15.29 0.56
N ASN A 325 6.37 14.89 0.83
CA ASN A 325 6.07 14.13 2.05
C ASN A 325 6.85 12.81 2.03
N THR A 326 7.49 12.50 3.13
CA THR A 326 8.30 11.29 3.28
C THR A 326 8.08 10.68 4.67
N LEU A 327 7.86 9.38 4.70
CA LEU A 327 7.78 8.57 5.91
C LEU A 327 8.86 7.50 5.83
N TRP A 328 9.65 7.34 6.89
CA TRP A 328 10.55 6.20 7.07
C TRP A 328 9.99 5.32 8.17
N ILE A 329 10.03 4.03 7.96
CA ILE A 329 9.56 3.03 8.93
C ILE A 329 10.57 1.91 9.07
N ASP A 330 10.63 1.35 10.29
CA ASP A 330 11.53 0.27 10.64
C ASP A 330 11.00 -0.50 11.87
N ASN A 331 11.48 -1.74 12.07
CA ASN A 331 11.26 -2.52 13.28
C ASN A 331 9.77 -2.70 13.67
N VAL A 332 8.92 -3.05 12.71
CA VAL A 332 7.47 -3.21 12.94
C VAL A 332 7.16 -4.48 13.71
N ARG A 333 6.44 -4.34 14.83
CA ARG A 333 6.09 -5.42 15.74
C ARG A 333 4.74 -5.19 16.42
N LEU A 334 4.14 -6.27 16.87
CA LEU A 334 2.90 -6.26 17.65
C LEU A 334 3.20 -6.44 19.14
N VAL A 335 2.40 -5.79 19.98
CA VAL A 335 2.46 -5.87 21.45
C VAL A 335 1.19 -6.58 21.93
N TYR A 336 1.33 -7.50 22.89
CA TYR A 336 0.24 -8.29 23.46
C TYR A 336 0.04 -8.04 24.95
#